data_557b51ace098812e2b2253ed94fb75a0
#
_entry.id   557b51ace098812e2b2253ed94fb75a0
#
_cell.length_a   1.000
_cell.length_b   1.000
_cell.length_c   1.000
_cell.angle_alpha   90.00
_cell.angle_beta   90.00
_cell.angle_gamma   90.00
#
_symmetry.space_group_name_H-M   'P 1'
#
loop_
_entity.id
_entity.type
_entity.pdbx_description
1 polymer ?
#
loop_
_entity_poly.entity_id
_entity_poly.type
_entity_poly.pdbx_seq_one_letter_code
_entity_poly.pdbx_strand_id
1 'polypeptide(L)'
;MGTVGYLFYDSWLSVILAVPGTALYFHNWQKEQFHKKEQEFREQFRAGIQTMASAMNVGYSVENAIREASRDMKMLFQKKCRIQKEFDRMIYQLDMNRTAEQVMTGFAERMNQEDVTSFTTVFVTAKRTGGDSISIMRSAVRDISEKIEVEKEIQTLLAAKKLEFKVMCIIPLGIILYMRAAFPEFMNVLYGNVLGAVLMSICLGIYIVAYRIGQKLVDIEV
;
A
#
# COMPACT_ATOMS: atom_id res chain seq x y z
N MET A 1 -22.01 8.30 -2.40
CA MET A 1 -22.90 7.45 -3.23
C MET A 1 -24.37 7.80 -3.02
N GLY A 2 -24.91 7.91 -1.81
CA GLY A 2 -26.30 8.35 -1.57
C GLY A 2 -26.61 9.74 -2.15
N THR A 3 -25.67 10.67 -2.06
CA THR A 3 -25.78 12.00 -2.65
C THR A 3 -25.86 12.00 -4.18
N VAL A 4 -25.14 11.08 -4.84
CA VAL A 4 -25.19 10.94 -6.31
C VAL A 4 -26.54 10.43 -6.77
N GLY A 5 -27.08 9.41 -6.10
CA GLY A 5 -28.42 8.90 -6.40
C GLY A 5 -29.53 9.93 -6.17
N TYR A 6 -29.47 10.70 -5.10
CA TYR A 6 -30.39 11.80 -4.82
C TYR A 6 -30.29 12.91 -5.88
N LEU A 7 -29.07 13.21 -6.37
CA LEU A 7 -28.84 14.22 -7.40
C LEU A 7 -29.44 13.82 -8.76
N PHE A 8 -29.48 12.52 -9.08
CA PHE A 8 -29.95 12.01 -10.39
C PHE A 8 -31.44 11.70 -10.44
N TYR A 9 -32.09 11.33 -9.32
CA TYR A 9 -33.47 10.83 -9.33
C TYR A 9 -34.45 11.62 -8.45
N ASP A 10 -33.99 12.58 -7.63
CA ASP A 10 -34.79 13.34 -6.65
C ASP A 10 -35.74 12.45 -5.80
N SER A 11 -35.37 11.19 -5.58
CA SER A 11 -36.18 10.18 -4.92
C SER A 11 -35.38 9.45 -3.84
N TRP A 12 -36.00 9.25 -2.67
CA TRP A 12 -35.39 8.50 -1.57
C TRP A 12 -35.12 7.02 -1.90
N LEU A 13 -35.80 6.44 -2.88
CA LEU A 13 -35.54 5.08 -3.38
C LEU A 13 -34.12 4.89 -3.93
N SER A 14 -33.47 5.96 -4.37
CA SER A 14 -32.08 5.95 -4.84
C SER A 14 -31.05 5.72 -3.72
N VAL A 15 -31.43 5.94 -2.46
CA VAL A 15 -30.57 5.67 -1.28
C VAL A 15 -30.39 4.15 -1.11
N ILE A 16 -31.38 3.34 -1.46
CA ILE A 16 -31.30 1.86 -1.39
C ILE A 16 -30.26 1.32 -2.38
N LEU A 17 -30.12 1.97 -3.55
CA LEU A 17 -29.10 1.60 -4.55
C LEU A 17 -27.68 1.98 -4.12
N ALA A 18 -27.53 2.83 -3.09
CA ALA A 18 -26.22 3.24 -2.56
C ALA A 18 -25.59 2.20 -1.60
N VAL A 19 -26.40 1.26 -1.07
CA VAL A 19 -25.92 0.25 -0.10
C VAL A 19 -24.80 -0.62 -0.65
N PRO A 20 -24.86 -1.18 -1.89
CA PRO A 20 -23.74 -1.94 -2.44
C PRO A 20 -22.48 -1.07 -2.68
N GLY A 21 -22.64 0.22 -2.95
CA GLY A 21 -21.51 1.15 -3.11
C GLY A 21 -20.74 1.40 -1.83
N THR A 22 -21.42 1.45 -0.67
CA THR A 22 -20.78 1.61 0.63
C THR A 22 -20.00 0.36 1.05
N ALA A 23 -20.52 -0.84 0.73
CA ALA A 23 -19.83 -2.10 1.01
C ALA A 23 -18.52 -2.21 0.20
N LEU A 24 -18.51 -1.81 -1.07
CA LEU A 24 -17.31 -1.75 -1.91
C LEU A 24 -16.30 -0.72 -1.41
N TYR A 25 -16.76 0.44 -0.95
CA TYR A 25 -15.90 1.47 -0.35
C TYR A 25 -15.20 0.98 0.91
N PHE A 26 -15.93 0.25 1.79
CA PHE A 26 -15.37 -0.31 3.03
C PHE A 26 -14.32 -1.40 2.74
N HIS A 27 -14.57 -2.22 1.72
CA HIS A 27 -13.63 -3.25 1.30
C HIS A 27 -12.31 -2.67 0.75
N ASN A 28 -12.39 -1.63 -0.08
CA ASN A 28 -11.21 -0.94 -0.61
C ASN A 28 -10.43 -0.20 0.49
N TRP A 29 -11.13 0.39 1.47
CA TRP A 29 -10.48 1.09 2.58
C TRP A 29 -9.65 0.15 3.47
N GLN A 30 -10.13 -1.08 3.72
CA GLN A 30 -9.37 -2.10 4.45
C GLN A 30 -8.10 -2.53 3.70
N LYS A 31 -8.16 -2.72 2.39
CA LYS A 31 -6.98 -3.02 1.57
C LYS A 31 -5.92 -1.92 1.65
N GLU A 32 -6.33 -0.67 1.54
CA GLU A 32 -5.41 0.48 1.61
C GLU A 32 -4.69 0.59 2.96
N GLN A 33 -5.34 0.24 4.07
CA GLN A 33 -4.71 0.20 5.40
C GLN A 33 -3.72 -0.97 5.54
N PHE A 34 -3.99 -2.09 4.87
CA PHE A 34 -3.09 -3.24 4.85
C PHE A 34 -1.80 -2.91 4.09
N HIS A 35 -1.92 -2.35 2.90
CA HIS A 35 -0.77 -1.93 2.08
C HIS A 35 0.12 -0.89 2.78
N LYS A 36 -0.47 0.09 3.47
CA LYS A 36 0.31 1.07 4.24
C LYS A 36 1.17 0.42 5.33
N LYS A 37 0.62 -0.53 6.07
CA LYS A 37 1.37 -1.25 7.11
C LYS A 37 2.46 -2.15 6.56
N GLU A 38 2.22 -2.71 5.39
CA GLU A 38 3.20 -3.52 4.68
C GLU A 38 4.37 -2.69 4.17
N GLN A 39 4.08 -1.52 3.61
CA GLN A 39 5.09 -0.55 3.19
C GLN A 39 5.92 -0.01 4.35
N GLU A 40 5.27 0.38 5.47
CA GLU A 40 5.99 0.77 6.68
C GLU A 40 6.95 -0.32 7.14
N PHE A 41 6.52 -1.59 7.09
CA PHE A 41 7.39 -2.70 7.45
C PHE A 41 8.56 -2.85 6.48
N ARG A 42 8.34 -2.72 5.16
CA ARG A 42 9.39 -2.83 4.14
C ARG A 42 10.45 -1.73 4.29
N GLU A 43 10.03 -0.48 4.57
CA GLU A 43 10.95 0.62 4.85
C GLU A 43 11.76 0.35 6.14
N GLN A 44 11.13 -0.15 7.18
CA GLN A 44 11.80 -0.52 8.42
C GLN A 44 12.77 -1.68 8.21
N PHE A 45 12.38 -2.69 7.42
CA PHE A 45 13.24 -3.81 7.06
C PHE A 45 14.46 -3.35 6.26
N ARG A 46 14.27 -2.50 5.25
CA ARG A 46 15.35 -1.87 4.49
C ARG A 46 16.37 -1.21 5.42
N ALA A 47 15.92 -0.36 6.34
CA ALA A 47 16.78 0.30 7.29
C ALA A 47 17.56 -0.70 8.16
N GLY A 48 16.88 -1.76 8.65
CA GLY A 48 17.50 -2.81 9.45
C GLY A 48 18.60 -3.57 8.71
N ILE A 49 18.35 -3.99 7.47
CA ILE A 49 19.37 -4.72 6.68
C ILE A 49 20.53 -3.81 6.24
N GLN A 50 20.28 -2.52 6.01
CA GLN A 50 21.34 -1.56 5.72
C GLN A 50 22.28 -1.38 6.91
N THR A 51 21.75 -1.25 8.13
CA THR A 51 22.55 -1.19 9.35
C THR A 51 23.33 -2.48 9.57
N MET A 52 22.72 -3.66 9.37
CA MET A 52 23.41 -4.95 9.44
C MET A 52 24.59 -5.00 8.45
N ALA A 53 24.35 -4.65 7.19
CA ALA A 53 25.40 -4.65 6.16
C ALA A 53 26.54 -3.67 6.49
N SER A 54 26.22 -2.50 7.02
CA SER A 54 27.18 -1.49 7.45
C SER A 54 28.03 -2.01 8.63
N ALA A 55 27.42 -2.62 9.63
CA ALA A 55 28.13 -3.20 10.78
C ALA A 55 29.07 -4.33 10.34
N MET A 56 28.61 -5.22 9.46
CA MET A 56 29.44 -6.30 8.92
C MET A 56 30.60 -5.76 8.07
N ASN A 57 30.40 -4.65 7.38
CA ASN A 57 31.45 -4.01 6.60
C ASN A 57 32.60 -3.45 7.48
N VAL A 58 32.30 -3.05 8.70
CA VAL A 58 33.29 -2.61 9.70
C VAL A 58 33.95 -3.80 10.41
N GLY A 59 33.51 -5.03 10.13
CA GLY A 59 34.11 -6.25 10.67
C GLY A 59 33.34 -6.89 11.83
N TYR A 60 32.12 -6.44 12.13
CA TYR A 60 31.29 -7.14 13.12
C TYR A 60 30.85 -8.51 12.62
N SER A 61 30.74 -9.47 13.56
CA SER A 61 30.08 -10.72 13.25
C SER A 61 28.61 -10.48 12.93
N VAL A 62 27.97 -11.43 12.24
CA VAL A 62 26.54 -11.37 11.90
C VAL A 62 25.67 -11.18 13.14
N GLU A 63 26.00 -11.89 14.20
CA GLU A 63 25.29 -11.83 15.48
C GLU A 63 25.36 -10.42 16.09
N ASN A 64 26.54 -9.80 16.04
CA ASN A 64 26.72 -8.44 16.50
C ASN A 64 26.08 -7.41 15.57
N ALA A 65 26.08 -7.67 14.25
CA ALA A 65 25.38 -6.83 13.29
C ALA A 65 23.87 -6.79 13.52
N ILE A 66 23.27 -7.94 13.88
CA ILE A 66 21.84 -8.01 14.26
C ILE A 66 21.57 -7.19 15.54
N ARG A 67 22.48 -7.26 16.54
CA ARG A 67 22.35 -6.47 17.77
C ARG A 67 22.45 -4.96 17.50
N GLU A 68 23.38 -4.55 16.64
CA GLU A 68 23.54 -3.15 16.26
C GLU A 68 22.33 -2.64 15.49
N ALA A 69 21.82 -3.41 14.52
CA ALA A 69 20.59 -3.07 13.82
C ALA A 69 19.40 -2.91 14.77
N SER A 70 19.25 -3.79 15.77
CA SER A 70 18.19 -3.62 16.79
C SER A 70 18.34 -2.31 17.57
N ARG A 71 19.58 -1.93 17.89
CA ARG A 71 19.85 -0.68 18.62
C ARG A 71 19.48 0.53 17.80
N ASP A 72 19.90 0.57 16.53
CA ASP A 72 19.60 1.66 15.61
C ASP A 72 18.11 1.77 15.34
N MET A 73 17.42 0.62 15.17
CA MET A 73 15.96 0.62 14.99
C MET A 73 15.22 1.24 16.18
N LYS A 74 15.73 1.07 17.40
CA LYS A 74 15.16 1.70 18.61
C LYS A 74 15.33 3.22 18.61
N MET A 75 16.42 3.73 18.01
CA MET A 75 16.66 5.15 17.91
C MET A 75 15.89 5.80 16.75
N LEU A 76 15.81 5.12 15.61
CA LEU A 76 15.14 5.65 14.41
C LEU A 76 13.62 5.63 14.52
N PHE A 77 13.05 4.59 15.14
CA PHE A 77 11.62 4.40 15.24
C PHE A 77 11.17 4.50 16.70
N GLN A 78 10.66 5.67 17.10
CA GLN A 78 10.24 5.98 18.48
C GLN A 78 9.11 5.10 19.02
N LYS A 79 8.32 4.44 18.14
CA LYS A 79 7.24 3.52 18.53
C LYS A 79 7.73 2.08 18.36
N LYS A 80 7.31 1.18 19.27
CA LYS A 80 7.51 -0.27 19.13
C LYS A 80 6.94 -0.76 17.79
N CYS A 81 7.75 -0.67 16.73
CA CYS A 81 7.40 -1.13 15.39
C CYS A 81 7.52 -2.66 15.29
N ARG A 82 6.91 -3.24 14.23
CA ARG A 82 6.90 -4.69 14.02
C ARG A 82 8.32 -5.25 13.87
N ILE A 83 9.17 -4.57 13.12
CA ILE A 83 10.55 -4.97 12.88
C ILE A 83 11.38 -5.00 14.17
N GLN A 84 11.20 -4.03 15.07
CA GLN A 84 11.93 -3.96 16.33
C GLN A 84 11.63 -5.18 17.23
N LYS A 85 10.35 -5.60 17.29
CA LYS A 85 9.97 -6.80 18.03
C LYS A 85 10.63 -8.06 17.47
N GLU A 86 10.77 -8.12 16.14
CA GLU A 86 11.43 -9.26 15.49
C GLU A 86 12.94 -9.25 15.72
N PHE A 87 13.60 -8.09 15.66
CA PHE A 87 15.01 -7.98 16.00
C PHE A 87 15.27 -8.36 17.48
N ASP A 88 14.44 -7.89 18.41
CA ASP A 88 14.53 -8.28 19.82
C ASP A 88 14.36 -9.81 19.99
N ARG A 89 13.45 -10.42 19.24
CA ARG A 89 13.25 -11.87 19.21
C ARG A 89 14.44 -12.61 18.59
N MET A 90 15.04 -12.08 17.54
CA MET A 90 16.25 -12.62 16.93
C MET A 90 17.40 -12.62 17.93
N ILE A 91 17.61 -11.51 18.64
CA ILE A 91 18.64 -11.40 19.68
C ILE A 91 18.41 -12.45 20.79
N TYR A 92 17.18 -12.57 21.27
CA TYR A 92 16.84 -13.58 22.27
C TYR A 92 17.15 -15.01 21.80
N GLN A 93 16.92 -15.32 20.52
CA GLN A 93 17.24 -16.63 19.94
C GLN A 93 18.76 -16.85 19.81
N LEU A 94 19.51 -15.80 19.45
CA LEU A 94 20.98 -15.84 19.43
C LEU A 94 21.56 -16.06 20.83
N ASP A 95 20.99 -15.43 21.87
CA ASP A 95 21.39 -15.61 23.25
C ASP A 95 21.10 -17.05 23.76
N MET A 96 20.15 -17.73 23.13
CA MET A 96 19.89 -19.18 23.34
C MET A 96 20.76 -20.08 22.46
N ASN A 97 21.88 -19.58 21.94
CA ASN A 97 22.83 -20.33 21.11
C ASN A 97 22.25 -20.89 19.79
N ARG A 98 21.18 -20.30 19.26
CA ARG A 98 20.75 -20.61 17.89
C ARG A 98 21.68 -19.95 16.89
N THR A 99 21.92 -20.64 15.77
CA THR A 99 22.74 -20.08 14.69
C THR A 99 22.04 -18.93 13.99
N ALA A 100 22.82 -17.98 13.45
CA ALA A 100 22.26 -16.84 12.72
C ALA A 100 21.40 -17.28 11.52
N GLU A 101 21.75 -18.42 10.87
CA GLU A 101 20.97 -19.00 9.78
C GLU A 101 19.57 -19.44 10.24
N GLN A 102 19.51 -20.14 11.36
CA GLN A 102 18.23 -20.59 11.94
C GLN A 102 17.35 -19.40 12.35
N VAL A 103 17.97 -18.38 12.92
CA VAL A 103 17.29 -17.15 13.36
C VAL A 103 16.73 -16.38 12.18
N MET A 104 17.51 -16.23 11.10
CA MET A 104 17.08 -15.53 9.87
C MET A 104 15.99 -16.33 9.15
N THR A 105 16.14 -17.65 9.02
CA THR A 105 15.11 -18.50 8.39
C THR A 105 13.79 -18.40 9.16
N GLY A 106 13.82 -18.54 10.49
CA GLY A 106 12.61 -18.38 11.30
C GLY A 106 12.01 -16.97 11.26
N PHE A 107 12.81 -15.94 11.03
CA PHE A 107 12.32 -14.58 10.78
C PHE A 107 11.58 -14.51 9.45
N ALA A 108 12.14 -15.03 8.35
CA ALA A 108 11.51 -15.04 7.03
C ALA A 108 10.16 -15.80 7.04
N GLU A 109 10.11 -16.96 7.69
CA GLU A 109 8.88 -17.75 7.83
C GLU A 109 7.76 -16.98 8.55
N ARG A 110 8.09 -16.23 9.61
CA ARG A 110 7.11 -15.46 10.36
C ARG A 110 6.62 -14.21 9.63
N MET A 111 7.50 -13.58 8.85
CA MET A 111 7.14 -12.36 8.12
C MET A 111 6.35 -12.67 6.87
N ASN A 112 6.65 -13.78 6.21
CA ASN A 112 6.01 -14.21 4.96
C ASN A 112 5.98 -13.10 3.90
N GLN A 113 7.11 -12.38 3.77
CA GLN A 113 7.30 -11.32 2.79
C GLN A 113 8.43 -11.68 1.82
N GLU A 114 8.23 -11.38 0.55
CA GLU A 114 9.15 -11.73 -0.53
C GLU A 114 10.55 -11.17 -0.30
N ASP A 115 10.66 -9.88 0.07
CA ASP A 115 11.95 -9.22 0.28
C ASP A 115 12.73 -9.83 1.45
N VAL A 116 12.03 -10.21 2.53
CA VAL A 116 12.63 -10.88 3.69
C VAL A 116 13.10 -12.28 3.33
N THR A 117 12.31 -13.01 2.55
CA THR A 117 12.65 -14.36 2.09
C THR A 117 13.84 -14.33 1.15
N SER A 118 13.85 -13.41 0.19
CA SER A 118 14.94 -13.21 -0.76
C SER A 118 16.25 -12.86 -0.04
N PHE A 119 16.23 -11.90 0.86
CA PHE A 119 17.38 -11.54 1.67
C PHE A 119 17.89 -12.72 2.49
N THR A 120 17.00 -13.44 3.17
CA THR A 120 17.35 -14.60 4.02
C THR A 120 17.99 -15.70 3.19
N THR A 121 17.46 -15.96 1.98
CA THR A 121 18.03 -16.99 1.08
C THR A 121 19.45 -16.63 0.66
N VAL A 122 19.68 -15.39 0.25
CA VAL A 122 21.01 -14.90 -0.11
C VAL A 122 21.95 -14.96 1.09
N PHE A 123 21.49 -14.53 2.26
CA PHE A 123 22.24 -14.54 3.51
C PHE A 123 22.71 -15.95 3.88
N VAL A 124 21.77 -16.92 3.92
CA VAL A 124 22.07 -18.32 4.28
C VAL A 124 23.03 -18.95 3.26
N THR A 125 22.81 -18.68 1.99
CA THR A 125 23.68 -19.20 0.91
C THR A 125 25.08 -18.61 1.01
N ALA A 126 25.22 -17.30 1.16
CA ALA A 126 26.49 -16.61 1.29
C ALA A 126 27.29 -17.14 2.50
N LYS A 127 26.63 -17.35 3.64
CA LYS A 127 27.29 -17.86 4.85
C LYS A 127 27.76 -19.32 4.70
N ARG A 128 27.03 -20.15 3.92
CA ARG A 128 27.42 -21.56 3.66
C ARG A 128 28.55 -21.70 2.65
N THR A 129 28.55 -20.86 1.63
CA THR A 129 29.51 -20.99 0.54
C THR A 129 30.93 -20.57 0.95
N GLY A 130 31.07 -19.81 2.02
CA GLY A 130 32.35 -19.29 2.51
C GLY A 130 33.01 -18.45 1.41
N GLY A 131 33.35 -17.35 1.46
CA GLY A 131 33.90 -16.46 0.45
C GLY A 131 33.61 -15.02 0.85
N ASP A 132 33.51 -14.11 -0.10
CA ASP A 132 33.15 -12.72 0.17
C ASP A 132 31.64 -12.58 0.47
N SER A 133 31.22 -13.22 1.56
CA SER A 133 29.80 -13.20 2.04
C SER A 133 29.32 -11.78 2.30
N ILE A 134 30.23 -10.87 2.63
CA ILE A 134 29.92 -9.45 2.91
C ILE A 134 29.55 -8.73 1.62
N SER A 135 30.29 -8.95 0.53
CA SER A 135 30.00 -8.39 -0.78
C SER A 135 28.66 -8.84 -1.32
N ILE A 136 28.37 -10.17 -1.22
CA ILE A 136 27.11 -10.75 -1.65
C ILE A 136 25.94 -10.13 -0.85
N MET A 137 26.08 -10.02 0.47
CA MET A 137 25.06 -9.41 1.30
C MET A 137 24.84 -7.93 0.98
N ARG A 138 25.93 -7.19 0.70
CA ARG A 138 25.83 -5.78 0.31
C ARG A 138 25.08 -5.62 -1.00
N SER A 139 25.35 -6.47 -1.99
CA SER A 139 24.59 -6.48 -3.24
C SER A 139 23.10 -6.74 -2.99
N ALA A 140 22.77 -7.76 -2.21
CA ALA A 140 21.37 -8.06 -1.87
C ALA A 140 20.65 -6.90 -1.15
N VAL A 141 21.33 -6.23 -0.22
CA VAL A 141 20.79 -5.03 0.47
C VAL A 141 20.57 -3.90 -0.52
N ARG A 142 21.49 -3.70 -1.46
CA ARG A 142 21.38 -2.69 -2.50
C ARG A 142 20.20 -2.97 -3.43
N ASP A 143 20.08 -4.19 -3.94
CA ASP A 143 19.02 -4.59 -4.86
C ASP A 143 17.63 -4.45 -4.21
N ILE A 144 17.48 -4.88 -2.95
CA ILE A 144 16.24 -4.71 -2.19
C ILE A 144 15.96 -3.23 -1.94
N SER A 145 16.98 -2.43 -1.63
CA SER A 145 16.82 -1.00 -1.40
C SER A 145 16.36 -0.27 -2.65
N GLU A 146 16.95 -0.58 -3.80
CA GLU A 146 16.56 -0.02 -5.10
C GLU A 146 15.14 -0.43 -5.48
N LYS A 147 14.77 -1.70 -5.27
CA LYS A 147 13.39 -2.18 -5.49
C LYS A 147 12.37 -1.39 -4.66
N ILE A 148 12.60 -1.24 -3.36
CA ILE A 148 11.69 -0.50 -2.47
C ILE A 148 11.61 0.99 -2.86
N GLU A 149 12.69 1.58 -3.31
CA GLU A 149 12.74 2.98 -3.73
C GLU A 149 11.95 3.22 -5.02
N VAL A 150 12.12 2.36 -6.02
CA VAL A 150 11.36 2.39 -7.28
C VAL A 150 9.87 2.20 -7.02
N GLU A 151 9.49 1.23 -6.20
CA GLU A 151 8.08 1.03 -5.83
C GLU A 151 7.47 2.27 -5.14
N LYS A 152 8.23 2.93 -4.27
CA LYS A 152 7.80 4.16 -3.62
C LYS A 152 7.62 5.32 -4.61
N GLU A 153 8.52 5.44 -5.58
CA GLU A 153 8.42 6.43 -6.65
C GLU A 153 7.17 6.20 -7.50
N ILE A 154 6.94 4.95 -7.93
CA ILE A 154 5.73 4.54 -8.67
C ILE A 154 4.47 4.90 -7.88
N GLN A 155 4.43 4.60 -6.59
CA GLN A 155 3.27 4.92 -5.75
C GLN A 155 3.02 6.42 -5.61
N THR A 156 4.08 7.22 -5.56
CA THR A 156 3.98 8.68 -5.52
C THR A 156 3.37 9.21 -6.82
N LEU A 157 3.82 8.69 -7.97
CA LEU A 157 3.26 9.03 -9.29
C LEU A 157 1.79 8.58 -9.41
N LEU A 158 1.48 7.38 -8.95
CA LEU A 158 0.11 6.86 -8.94
C LEU A 158 -0.81 7.66 -8.02
N ALA A 159 -0.31 8.15 -6.86
CA ALA A 159 -1.09 8.98 -5.95
C ALA A 159 -1.54 10.29 -6.62
N ALA A 160 -0.67 10.92 -7.40
CA ALA A 160 -1.01 12.11 -8.18
C ALA A 160 -2.10 11.80 -9.23
N LYS A 161 -1.98 10.66 -9.94
CA LYS A 161 -2.98 10.22 -10.92
C LYS A 161 -4.32 9.83 -10.28
N LYS A 162 -4.29 9.23 -9.10
CA LYS A 162 -5.51 8.95 -8.29
C LYS A 162 -6.23 10.23 -7.91
N LEU A 163 -5.51 11.28 -7.56
CA LEU A 163 -6.10 12.59 -7.25
C LEU A 163 -6.72 13.23 -8.49
N GLU A 164 -6.00 13.24 -9.62
CA GLU A 164 -6.48 13.76 -10.91
C GLU A 164 -7.78 13.06 -11.33
N PHE A 165 -7.81 11.72 -11.26
CA PHE A 165 -9.00 10.93 -11.55
C PHE A 165 -10.18 11.26 -10.62
N LYS A 166 -9.94 11.44 -9.31
CA LYS A 166 -10.98 11.84 -8.35
C LYS A 166 -11.58 13.20 -8.71
N VAL A 167 -10.73 14.17 -9.07
CA VAL A 167 -11.18 15.50 -9.48
C VAL A 167 -12.03 15.40 -10.75
N MET A 168 -11.59 14.65 -11.78
CA MET A 168 -12.37 14.43 -13.00
C MET A 168 -13.74 13.79 -12.73
N CYS A 169 -13.84 12.89 -11.75
CA CYS A 169 -15.11 12.28 -11.36
C CYS A 169 -16.04 13.25 -10.60
N ILE A 170 -15.51 14.25 -9.90
CA ILE A 170 -16.33 15.22 -9.16
C ILE A 170 -16.93 16.28 -10.08
N ILE A 171 -16.24 16.66 -11.17
CA ILE A 171 -16.66 17.74 -12.08
C ILE A 171 -18.08 17.53 -12.65
N PRO A 172 -18.46 16.37 -13.22
CA PRO A 172 -19.82 16.17 -13.76
C PRO A 172 -20.90 16.32 -12.68
N LEU A 173 -20.64 15.84 -11.47
CA LEU A 173 -21.56 15.97 -10.34
C LEU A 173 -21.71 17.43 -9.90
N GLY A 174 -20.61 18.20 -9.91
CA GLY A 174 -20.62 19.64 -9.65
C GLY A 174 -21.43 20.42 -10.69
N ILE A 175 -21.32 20.06 -11.97
CA ILE A 175 -22.11 20.67 -13.05
C ILE A 175 -23.59 20.39 -12.85
N ILE A 176 -23.99 19.15 -12.56
CA ILE A 176 -25.40 18.81 -12.32
C ILE A 176 -25.94 19.60 -11.10
N LEU A 177 -25.17 19.70 -10.02
CA LEU A 177 -25.56 20.46 -8.84
C LEU A 177 -25.73 21.95 -9.17
N TYR A 178 -24.81 22.52 -9.93
CA TYR A 178 -24.88 23.92 -10.39
C TYR A 178 -26.09 24.16 -11.27
N MET A 179 -26.35 23.29 -12.25
CA MET A 179 -27.53 23.40 -13.13
C MET A 179 -28.83 23.30 -12.34
N ARG A 180 -28.90 22.45 -11.34
CA ARG A 180 -30.08 22.33 -10.46
C ARG A 180 -30.32 23.61 -9.63
N ALA A 181 -29.24 24.26 -9.18
CA ALA A 181 -29.35 25.50 -8.38
C ALA A 181 -29.62 26.73 -9.23
N ALA A 182 -29.01 26.85 -10.42
CA ALA A 182 -29.10 28.04 -11.29
C ALA A 182 -30.28 27.98 -12.24
N PHE A 183 -30.70 26.81 -12.69
CA PHE A 183 -31.74 26.61 -13.73
C PHE A 183 -32.74 25.53 -13.34
N PRO A 184 -33.55 25.74 -12.28
CA PRO A 184 -34.48 24.73 -11.78
C PRO A 184 -35.60 24.40 -12.81
N GLU A 185 -36.00 25.36 -13.65
CA GLU A 185 -37.01 25.13 -14.68
C GLU A 185 -36.54 24.12 -15.72
N PHE A 186 -35.30 24.22 -16.15
CA PHE A 186 -34.68 23.26 -17.08
C PHE A 186 -34.61 21.83 -16.50
N MET A 187 -34.28 21.74 -15.25
CA MET A 187 -34.20 20.45 -14.54
C MET A 187 -35.57 19.81 -14.31
N ASN A 188 -36.62 20.59 -14.04
CA ASN A 188 -37.98 20.08 -13.89
C ASN A 188 -38.51 19.39 -15.17
N VAL A 189 -38.16 19.90 -16.34
CA VAL A 189 -38.52 19.26 -17.61
C VAL A 189 -37.80 17.88 -17.74
N LEU A 190 -36.59 17.78 -17.22
CA LEU A 190 -35.78 16.58 -17.33
C LEU A 190 -36.23 15.50 -16.30
N TYR A 191 -36.63 15.91 -15.09
CA TYR A 191 -37.08 14.99 -14.02
C TYR A 191 -38.57 14.67 -14.09
N GLY A 192 -39.39 15.53 -14.69
CA GLY A 192 -40.83 15.36 -14.82
C GLY A 192 -41.31 14.49 -16.00
N ASN A 193 -40.41 14.05 -16.87
CA ASN A 193 -40.76 13.32 -18.09
C ASN A 193 -40.10 11.93 -18.11
N VAL A 194 -40.85 10.91 -18.55
CA VAL A 194 -40.33 9.53 -18.68
C VAL A 194 -39.10 9.48 -19.60
N LEU A 195 -39.09 10.27 -20.66
CA LEU A 195 -37.99 10.36 -21.61
C LEU A 195 -36.71 10.95 -20.95
N GLY A 196 -36.86 11.96 -20.10
CA GLY A 196 -35.78 12.54 -19.32
C GLY A 196 -35.20 11.56 -18.28
N ALA A 197 -36.07 10.80 -17.59
CA ALA A 197 -35.64 9.78 -16.66
C ALA A 197 -34.82 8.66 -17.34
N VAL A 198 -35.22 8.23 -18.55
CA VAL A 198 -34.45 7.25 -19.34
C VAL A 198 -33.09 7.82 -19.76
N LEU A 199 -33.05 9.06 -20.21
CA LEU A 199 -31.81 9.72 -20.62
C LEU A 199 -30.83 9.85 -19.43
N MET A 200 -31.31 10.28 -18.25
CA MET A 200 -30.51 10.37 -17.02
C MET A 200 -30.02 9.00 -16.56
N SER A 201 -30.81 7.94 -16.73
CA SER A 201 -30.39 6.57 -16.42
C SER A 201 -29.26 6.09 -17.33
N ILE A 202 -29.33 6.40 -18.63
CA ILE A 202 -28.26 6.10 -19.59
C ILE A 202 -26.98 6.85 -19.22
N CYS A 203 -27.06 8.15 -18.93
CA CYS A 203 -25.92 8.95 -18.52
C CYS A 203 -25.28 8.41 -17.22
N LEU A 204 -26.10 8.04 -16.23
CA LEU A 204 -25.62 7.42 -15.00
C LEU A 204 -24.92 6.08 -15.26
N GLY A 205 -25.48 5.26 -16.17
CA GLY A 205 -24.87 3.99 -16.58
C GLY A 205 -23.49 4.19 -17.21
N ILE A 206 -23.38 5.12 -18.15
CA ILE A 206 -22.08 5.49 -18.79
C ILE A 206 -21.11 6.00 -17.75
N TYR A 207 -21.54 6.85 -16.83
CA TYR A 207 -20.70 7.38 -15.75
C TYR A 207 -20.17 6.26 -14.83
N ILE A 208 -21.01 5.30 -14.43
CA ILE A 208 -20.61 4.16 -13.59
C ILE A 208 -19.58 3.27 -14.32
N VAL A 209 -19.81 3.00 -15.60
CA VAL A 209 -18.88 2.20 -16.41
C VAL A 209 -17.54 2.93 -16.56
N ALA A 210 -17.55 4.21 -16.91
CA ALA A 210 -16.36 5.04 -17.02
C ALA A 210 -15.59 5.11 -15.69
N TYR A 211 -16.31 5.28 -14.57
CA TYR A 211 -15.72 5.28 -13.24
C TYR A 211 -15.04 3.96 -12.91
N ARG A 212 -15.66 2.81 -13.22
CA ARG A 212 -15.08 1.48 -12.98
C ARG A 212 -13.84 1.22 -13.84
N ILE A 213 -13.87 1.61 -15.10
CA ILE A 213 -12.73 1.47 -16.01
C ILE A 213 -11.57 2.35 -15.51
N GLY A 214 -11.85 3.61 -15.18
CA GLY A 214 -10.84 4.53 -14.66
C GLY A 214 -10.24 4.07 -13.32
N GLN A 215 -11.07 3.55 -12.42
CA GLN A 215 -10.59 3.00 -11.15
C GLN A 215 -9.66 1.80 -11.38
N LYS A 216 -9.99 0.90 -12.30
CA LYS A 216 -9.15 -0.25 -12.65
C LYS A 216 -7.83 0.16 -13.30
N LEU A 217 -7.81 1.24 -14.09
CA LEU A 217 -6.58 1.77 -14.71
C LEU A 217 -5.65 2.46 -13.70
N VAL A 218 -6.21 3.07 -12.68
CA VAL A 218 -5.46 3.82 -11.66
C VAL A 218 -5.07 2.94 -10.46
N ASP A 219 -5.72 1.80 -10.28
CA ASP A 219 -5.46 0.81 -9.22
C ASP A 219 -4.57 -0.33 -9.74
N ILE A 220 -3.50 0.03 -10.49
CA ILE A 220 -2.45 -0.92 -10.84
C ILE A 220 -1.68 -1.24 -9.57
N GLU A 221 -1.85 -2.46 -9.06
CA GLU A 221 -1.01 -3.02 -7.99
C GLU A 221 0.39 -3.28 -8.59
N VAL A 222 1.41 -2.63 -8.02
CA VAL A 222 2.83 -2.90 -8.28
C VAL A 222 3.36 -3.81 -7.18
#